data_7d1e8df04cbd424e660d170b08a3dace
#
_entry.id   7d1e8df04cbd424e660d170b08a3dace
#
_cell.length_a   1.000
_cell.length_b   1.000
_cell.length_c   1.000
_cell.angle_alpha   90.00
_cell.angle_beta   90.00
_cell.angle_gamma   90.00
#
_symmetry.space_group_name_H-M   'P 1'
#
loop_
_entity.id
_entity.type
_entity.pdbx_description
1 polymer ?
#
loop_
_entity_poly.entity_id
_entity_poly.type
_entity_poly.pdbx_seq_one_letter_code
_entity_poly.pdbx_strand_id
1 'polypeptide(L)'
;MFKDMLGQTKSDEDMPYIKELESHFIPTEDFKARYSLIIEDIKKPLYIGVDWEELVLHYGQENEVDVVAKMSKNVLQSILDGRMTFQRAFMTGEMTARGNFKTLRMLDQIFVF
;
A
#
# COMPACT_ATOMS: atom_id res chain seq x y z
N MET A 1 14.20 26.67 10.19
CA MET A 1 14.23 25.75 11.24
C MET A 1 12.89 25.21 11.57
N PHE A 2 12.07 25.98 12.21
CA PHE A 2 10.74 25.54 12.50
C PHE A 2 9.93 25.20 11.27
N LYS A 3 10.23 25.88 10.20
CA LYS A 3 9.55 25.60 8.95
C LYS A 3 9.73 24.17 8.50
N ASP A 4 10.93 23.66 8.68
CA ASP A 4 11.20 22.30 8.27
C ASP A 4 10.38 21.31 9.07
N MET A 5 10.25 21.58 10.35
CA MET A 5 9.46 20.71 11.18
C MET A 5 7.99 20.75 10.80
N LEU A 6 7.50 21.96 10.53
CA LEU A 6 6.13 22.11 10.09
C LEU A 6 5.90 21.42 8.76
N GLY A 7 6.87 21.53 7.87
CA GLY A 7 6.79 20.86 6.59
C GLY A 7 6.71 19.37 6.74
N GLN A 8 7.49 18.79 7.65
CA GLN A 8 7.46 17.37 7.90
C GLN A 8 6.12 16.93 8.44
N THR A 9 5.58 17.72 9.37
CA THR A 9 4.27 17.42 9.93
C THR A 9 3.20 17.41 8.84
N LYS A 10 3.28 18.39 7.96
CA LYS A 10 2.36 18.46 6.84
C LYS A 10 2.49 17.24 5.94
N SER A 11 3.71 16.82 5.69
CA SER A 11 3.97 15.66 4.85
C SER A 11 3.31 14.43 5.43
N ASP A 12 3.42 14.26 6.74
CA ASP A 12 2.82 13.10 7.41
C ASP A 12 1.30 13.13 7.26
N GLU A 13 0.71 14.33 7.35
CA GLU A 13 -0.73 14.46 7.19
C GLU A 13 -1.16 14.18 5.76
N ASP A 14 -0.34 14.60 4.80
CA ASP A 14 -0.66 14.44 3.39
C ASP A 14 -0.38 13.04 2.86
N MET A 15 0.29 12.20 3.65
CA MET A 15 0.69 10.87 3.22
C MET A 15 0.29 9.81 4.24
N PRO A 16 -1.03 9.61 4.40
CA PRO A 16 -1.50 8.60 5.35
C PRO A 16 -1.08 7.20 4.94
N TYR A 17 -0.97 6.32 5.91
CA TYR A 17 -0.68 4.89 5.75
C TYR A 17 0.77 4.55 5.42
N ILE A 18 1.58 5.49 4.95
CA ILE A 18 2.94 5.17 4.52
C ILE A 18 3.77 4.65 5.69
N LYS A 19 3.72 5.31 6.83
CA LYS A 19 4.49 4.88 7.98
C LYS A 19 4.10 3.48 8.45
N GLU A 20 2.81 3.22 8.43
CA GLU A 20 2.31 1.92 8.88
C GLU A 20 2.76 0.82 7.95
N LEU A 21 2.71 1.07 6.65
CA LEU A 21 3.19 0.08 5.69
C LEU A 21 4.68 -0.14 5.82
N GLU A 22 5.46 0.93 5.96
CA GLU A 22 6.90 0.79 6.14
C GLU A 22 7.25 -0.03 7.37
N SER A 23 6.51 0.20 8.46
CA SER A 23 6.79 -0.48 9.73
C SER A 23 6.52 -1.96 9.70
N HIS A 24 5.68 -2.41 8.78
CA HIS A 24 5.26 -3.81 8.71
C HIS A 24 5.74 -4.53 7.46
N PHE A 25 6.68 -3.94 6.78
CA PHE A 25 7.24 -4.53 5.56
C PHE A 25 8.19 -5.67 5.91
N ILE A 26 8.02 -6.78 5.22
CA ILE A 26 8.87 -7.97 5.36
C ILE A 26 9.62 -8.18 4.04
N PRO A 27 10.93 -7.97 4.02
CA PRO A 27 11.69 -8.22 2.80
C PRO A 27 11.58 -9.68 2.37
N THR A 28 11.42 -9.88 1.08
CA THR A 28 11.27 -11.22 0.51
C THR A 28 12.28 -11.39 -0.61
N GLU A 29 13.18 -12.34 -0.45
CA GLU A 29 14.27 -12.59 -1.38
C GLU A 29 13.76 -12.86 -2.79
N ASP A 30 14.40 -12.22 -3.77
CA ASP A 30 14.10 -12.40 -5.19
C ASP A 30 12.68 -11.99 -5.58
N PHE A 31 12.00 -11.22 -4.74
CA PHE A 31 10.66 -10.75 -5.06
C PHE A 31 10.70 -9.30 -5.52
N LYS A 32 10.07 -9.03 -6.67
CA LYS A 32 9.97 -7.69 -7.22
C LYS A 32 8.57 -7.48 -7.75
N ALA A 33 7.94 -6.40 -7.33
CA ALA A 33 6.56 -6.14 -7.73
C ALA A 33 6.21 -4.67 -7.57
N ARG A 34 5.19 -4.24 -8.30
CA ARG A 34 4.68 -2.86 -8.26
C ARG A 34 3.18 -2.89 -8.16
N TYR A 35 2.65 -2.12 -7.21
CA TYR A 35 1.22 -2.07 -6.95
C TYR A 35 0.74 -0.62 -6.96
N SER A 36 -0.49 -0.44 -7.39
CA SER A 36 -1.17 0.84 -7.27
C SER A 36 -2.45 0.61 -6.48
N LEU A 37 -2.56 1.25 -5.32
CA LEU A 37 -3.74 1.13 -4.46
C LEU A 37 -4.58 2.39 -4.59
N ILE A 38 -5.80 2.22 -5.09
CA ILE A 38 -6.75 3.33 -5.19
C ILE A 38 -7.62 3.27 -3.94
N ILE A 39 -7.45 4.26 -3.09
CA ILE A 39 -8.17 4.32 -1.81
C ILE A 39 -9.23 5.38 -1.93
N GLU A 40 -10.49 5.04 -1.61
CA GLU A 40 -11.60 5.99 -1.70
C GLU A 40 -11.31 7.24 -0.87
N ASP A 41 -11.71 8.38 -1.41
CA ASP A 41 -11.54 9.69 -0.80
C ASP A 41 -10.12 10.20 -0.76
N ILE A 42 -9.17 9.45 -1.32
CA ILE A 42 -7.80 9.91 -1.48
C ILE A 42 -7.56 10.11 -2.97
N LYS A 43 -7.18 11.31 -3.35
CA LYS A 43 -7.14 11.70 -4.76
C LYS A 43 -6.12 10.93 -5.59
N LYS A 44 -4.95 10.69 -5.03
CA LYS A 44 -3.88 10.04 -5.77
C LYS A 44 -3.72 8.60 -5.31
N PRO A 45 -3.45 7.67 -6.23
CA PRO A 45 -3.22 6.29 -5.82
C PRO A 45 -1.93 6.16 -5.02
N LEU A 46 -1.92 5.20 -4.12
CA LEU A 46 -0.72 4.88 -3.35
C LEU A 46 0.10 3.86 -4.13
N TYR A 47 1.30 4.24 -4.49
CA TYR A 47 2.22 3.36 -5.19
C TYR A 47 3.05 2.56 -4.19
N ILE A 48 3.14 1.25 -4.41
CA ILE A 48 3.99 0.37 -3.62
C ILE A 48 4.95 -0.32 -4.57
N GLY A 49 6.23 0.00 -4.46
CA GLY A 49 7.26 -0.64 -5.26
C GLY A 49 8.14 -1.46 -4.36
N VAL A 50 8.32 -2.74 -4.69
CA VAL A 50 9.11 -3.67 -3.89
C VAL A 50 10.19 -4.27 -4.74
N ASP A 51 11.41 -4.29 -4.22
CA ASP A 51 12.53 -4.98 -4.84
C ASP A 51 13.38 -5.55 -3.71
N TRP A 52 13.08 -6.79 -3.31
CA TRP A 52 13.68 -7.49 -2.19
C TRP A 52 13.59 -6.64 -0.91
N GLU A 53 14.70 -6.03 -0.50
CA GLU A 53 14.76 -5.22 0.73
C GLU A 53 14.27 -3.80 0.52
N GLU A 54 14.18 -3.37 -0.72
CA GLU A 54 13.80 -1.99 -1.01
C GLU A 54 12.30 -1.85 -1.13
N LEU A 55 11.78 -0.87 -0.41
CA LEU A 55 10.37 -0.54 -0.45
C LEU A 55 10.24 0.94 -0.80
N VAL A 56 9.47 1.23 -1.84
CA VAL A 56 9.18 2.60 -2.25
C VAL A 56 7.69 2.82 -2.10
N LEU A 57 7.33 3.83 -1.32
CA LEU A 57 5.93 4.18 -1.10
C LEU A 57 5.75 5.67 -1.39
N HIS A 58 4.82 6.00 -2.27
CA HIS A 58 4.46 7.39 -2.49
C HIS A 58 3.07 7.47 -3.11
N TYR A 59 2.46 8.63 -2.98
CA TYR A 59 1.19 8.88 -3.64
C TYR A 59 1.45 9.49 -5.01
N GLY A 60 0.88 8.89 -6.03
CA GLY A 60 1.04 9.37 -7.40
C GLY A 60 0.84 8.26 -8.39
N GLN A 61 0.52 8.64 -9.61
CA GLN A 61 0.30 7.71 -10.71
C GLN A 61 1.64 7.17 -11.21
N GLU A 62 1.70 5.86 -11.43
CA GLU A 62 2.84 5.22 -12.06
C GLU A 62 2.34 4.43 -13.26
N ASN A 63 3.10 4.43 -14.33
CA ASN A 63 2.66 3.83 -15.59
C ASN A 63 2.74 2.31 -15.61
N GLU A 64 3.74 1.76 -14.95
CA GLU A 64 3.95 0.32 -14.99
C GLU A 64 3.76 -0.28 -13.62
N VAL A 65 2.63 -0.94 -13.43
CA VAL A 65 2.36 -1.66 -12.19
C VAL A 65 1.83 -3.05 -12.55
N ASP A 66 2.08 -3.97 -11.66
CA ASP A 66 1.64 -5.36 -11.84
C ASP A 66 0.21 -5.56 -11.39
N VAL A 67 -0.23 -4.78 -10.43
CA VAL A 67 -1.54 -4.92 -9.82
C VAL A 67 -2.12 -3.54 -9.53
N VAL A 68 -3.40 -3.37 -9.86
CA VAL A 68 -4.17 -2.18 -9.44
C VAL A 68 -5.29 -2.68 -8.55
N ALA A 69 -5.36 -2.17 -7.34
CA ALA A 69 -6.39 -2.55 -6.39
C ALA A 69 -7.14 -1.32 -5.90
N LYS A 70 -8.43 -1.49 -5.63
CA LYS A 70 -9.28 -0.40 -5.16
C LYS A 70 -10.05 -0.84 -3.92
N MET A 71 -10.08 0.03 -2.91
CA MET A 71 -10.74 -0.29 -1.66
C MET A 71 -11.12 1.00 -0.93
N SER A 72 -12.00 0.86 0.06
CA SER A 72 -12.35 1.99 0.92
C SER A 72 -11.29 2.19 1.98
N LYS A 73 -11.34 3.35 2.62
CA LYS A 73 -10.47 3.64 3.75
C LYS A 73 -10.70 2.67 4.89
N ASN A 74 -11.96 2.30 5.13
CA ASN A 74 -12.31 1.39 6.21
C ASN A 74 -11.71 0.01 5.99
N VAL A 75 -11.73 -0.47 4.75
CA VAL A 75 -11.15 -1.76 4.42
C VAL A 75 -9.65 -1.73 4.64
N LEU A 76 -8.99 -0.70 4.13
CA LEU A 76 -7.55 -0.58 4.33
C LEU A 76 -7.20 -0.49 5.81
N GLN A 77 -7.96 0.29 6.58
CA GLN A 77 -7.70 0.41 8.01
C GLN A 77 -7.85 -0.94 8.71
N SER A 78 -8.85 -1.73 8.31
CA SER A 78 -9.03 -3.06 8.90
C SER A 78 -7.84 -3.97 8.61
N ILE A 79 -7.27 -3.85 7.41
CA ILE A 79 -6.08 -4.62 7.05
C ILE A 79 -4.90 -4.17 7.91
N LEU A 80 -4.69 -2.88 8.05
CA LEU A 80 -3.60 -2.34 8.85
C LEU A 80 -3.74 -2.70 10.33
N ASP A 81 -4.97 -2.83 10.80
CA ASP A 81 -5.25 -3.21 12.19
C ASP A 81 -5.14 -4.71 12.43
N GLY A 82 -4.86 -5.48 11.40
CA GLY A 82 -4.71 -6.92 11.52
C GLY A 82 -6.03 -7.67 11.58
N ARG A 83 -7.15 -7.03 11.27
CA ARG A 83 -8.46 -7.67 11.32
C ARG A 83 -8.81 -8.39 10.03
N MET A 84 -8.12 -8.08 8.96
CA MET A 84 -8.42 -8.60 7.63
C MET A 84 -7.13 -8.66 6.84
N THR A 85 -7.04 -9.59 5.90
CA THR A 85 -5.92 -9.63 4.97
C THR A 85 -6.34 -9.03 3.64
N PHE A 86 -5.36 -8.70 2.80
CA PHE A 86 -5.66 -8.24 1.45
C PHE A 86 -6.41 -9.32 0.68
N GLN A 87 -5.99 -10.56 0.84
CA GLN A 87 -6.65 -11.66 0.14
C GLN A 87 -8.11 -11.80 0.56
N ARG A 88 -8.39 -11.68 1.84
CA ARG A 88 -9.76 -11.78 2.32
C ARG A 88 -10.62 -10.64 1.77
N ALA A 89 -10.10 -9.44 1.78
CA ALA A 89 -10.82 -8.29 1.23
C ALA A 89 -11.16 -8.51 -0.23
N PHE A 90 -10.22 -9.08 -0.97
CA PHE A 90 -10.44 -9.39 -2.38
C PHE A 90 -11.50 -10.46 -2.55
N MET A 91 -11.44 -11.51 -1.75
CA MET A 91 -12.38 -12.63 -1.87
C MET A 91 -13.80 -12.24 -1.49
N THR A 92 -13.95 -11.32 -0.55
CA THR A 92 -15.29 -10.89 -0.11
C THR A 92 -15.86 -9.76 -0.99
N GLY A 93 -15.06 -9.25 -1.94
CA GLY A 93 -15.51 -8.16 -2.79
C GLY A 93 -15.34 -6.79 -2.18
N GLU A 94 -14.76 -6.68 -0.99
CA GLU A 94 -14.50 -5.39 -0.35
C GLU A 94 -13.33 -4.67 -1.00
N MET A 95 -12.48 -5.40 -1.68
CA MET A 95 -11.41 -4.86 -2.50
C MET A 95 -11.54 -5.45 -3.89
N THR A 96 -11.46 -4.61 -4.90
CA THR A 96 -11.39 -5.09 -6.29
C THR A 96 -9.96 -4.94 -6.77
N ALA A 97 -9.54 -5.82 -7.66
CA ALA A 97 -8.17 -5.79 -8.15
C ALA A 97 -8.11 -6.36 -9.55
N ARG A 98 -7.09 -5.91 -10.29
CA ARG A 98 -6.80 -6.46 -11.61
C ARG A 98 -5.30 -6.50 -11.80
N GLY A 99 -4.85 -7.38 -12.65
CA GLY A 99 -3.44 -7.58 -12.94
C GLY A 99 -3.01 -8.98 -12.57
N ASN A 100 -1.78 -9.10 -12.10
CA ASN A 100 -1.22 -10.40 -11.76
C ASN A 100 -1.68 -10.85 -10.37
N PHE A 101 -2.52 -11.89 -10.33
CA PHE A 101 -3.09 -12.34 -9.05
C PHE A 101 -2.08 -13.04 -8.15
N LYS A 102 -1.03 -13.62 -8.71
CA LYS A 102 0.04 -14.15 -7.88
C LYS A 102 0.71 -13.02 -7.11
N THR A 103 0.99 -11.94 -7.82
CA THR A 103 1.59 -10.77 -7.23
C THR A 103 0.65 -10.13 -6.20
N LEU A 104 -0.64 -10.12 -6.48
CA LEU A 104 -1.63 -9.61 -5.53
C LEU A 104 -1.56 -10.38 -4.22
N ARG A 105 -1.48 -11.70 -4.29
CA ARG A 105 -1.45 -12.52 -3.07
C ARG A 105 -0.21 -12.29 -2.23
N MET A 106 0.87 -11.83 -2.86
CA MET A 106 2.09 -11.56 -2.12
C MET A 106 1.97 -10.37 -1.17
N LEU A 107 0.96 -9.52 -1.35
CA LEU A 107 0.78 -8.39 -0.44
C LEU A 107 0.68 -8.83 1.02
N ASP A 108 0.03 -9.96 1.28
CA ASP A 108 -0.10 -10.46 2.64
C ASP A 108 1.17 -11.09 3.18
N GLN A 109 2.15 -11.33 2.31
CA GLN A 109 3.43 -11.89 2.72
C GLN A 109 4.49 -10.81 2.90
N ILE A 110 4.40 -9.74 2.13
CA ILE A 110 5.37 -8.66 2.26
C ILE A 110 4.95 -7.61 3.29
N PHE A 111 3.70 -7.65 3.73
CA PHE A 111 3.22 -6.81 4.83
C PHE A 111 2.48 -7.69 5.81
N VAL A 112 2.90 -7.69 7.07
CA VAL A 112 2.26 -8.48 8.11
C VAL A 112 1.86 -7.54 9.24
N PHE A 113 0.56 -7.42 9.46
CA PHE A 113 0.00 -6.50 10.44
C PHE A 113 -0.53 -7.19 11.69
#